data_df00d6ad427a40729c71c9c72825a780
#
_entry.id   df00d6ad427a40729c71c9c72825a780
#
_cell.length_a   1.000
_cell.length_b   1.000
_cell.length_c   1.000
_cell.angle_alpha   90.00
_cell.angle_beta   90.00
_cell.angle_gamma   90.00
#
_symmetry.space_group_name_H-M   'P 1'
#
loop_
_entity.id
_entity.type
_entity.pdbx_description
1 polymer ?
#
loop_
_entity_poly.entity_id
_entity_poly.type
_entity_poly.pdbx_seq_one_letter_code
_entity_poly.pdbx_strand_id
1 'polypeptide(L)'
;MIRAYVKLKLQTGLRRTDLLGLTKSHVTPDCLTVTLSKTQKKTGKVLEFEMTPELREVIVECNAILPLSPYLFKTRKGESYLKEDKTANGFTSIWQRWQNKMPEDKQFAERSIRNYVGHQGDEQGASEILGDSIETTRKHYRSNVTKVKPLSSSSRATKP
;
A
#
# COMPACT_ATOMS: atom_id res chain seq x y z
N MET A 1 0.48 16.80 2.23
CA MET A 1 0.79 15.78 1.19
C MET A 1 1.35 14.49 1.79
N ILE A 2 2.52 14.46 2.48
CA ILE A 2 3.07 13.20 3.05
C ILE A 2 2.10 12.54 4.05
N ARG A 3 1.42 13.30 4.93
CA ARG A 3 0.42 12.74 5.86
C ARG A 3 -0.68 12.00 5.09
N ALA A 4 -1.26 12.62 4.08
CA ALA A 4 -2.30 12.00 3.25
C ALA A 4 -1.77 10.76 2.51
N TYR A 5 -0.53 10.82 2.01
CA TYR A 5 0.14 9.66 1.41
C TYR A 5 0.27 8.48 2.38
N VAL A 6 0.72 8.73 3.61
CA VAL A 6 0.86 7.69 4.65
C VAL A 6 -0.49 7.10 5.01
N LYS A 7 -1.52 7.95 5.21
CA LYS A 7 -2.89 7.50 5.50
C LYS A 7 -3.45 6.61 4.39
N LEU A 8 -3.34 7.04 3.13
CA LEU A 8 -3.83 6.27 2.00
C LEU A 8 -3.06 4.94 1.84
N LYS A 9 -1.75 4.97 2.05
CA LYS A 9 -0.93 3.77 1.99
C LYS A 9 -1.24 2.77 3.11
N LEU A 10 -1.57 3.23 4.31
CA LEU A 10 -2.01 2.39 5.42
C LEU A 10 -3.34 1.70 5.15
N GLN A 11 -4.25 2.37 4.45
CA GLN A 11 -5.57 1.80 4.11
C GLN A 11 -5.50 0.82 2.93
N THR A 12 -4.62 1.06 1.97
CA THR A 12 -4.61 0.32 0.71
C THR A 12 -3.44 -0.63 0.54
N GLY A 13 -2.36 -0.44 1.28
CA GLY A 13 -1.12 -1.20 1.10
C GLY A 13 -0.44 -1.01 -0.27
N LEU A 14 -0.92 -0.12 -1.15
CA LEU A 14 -0.44 0.05 -2.52
C LEU A 14 1.07 0.33 -2.60
N ARG A 15 1.69 -0.08 -3.69
CA ARG A 15 3.09 0.25 -3.98
C ARG A 15 3.24 1.74 -4.24
N ARG A 16 4.43 2.28 -3.99
CA ARG A 16 4.74 3.70 -4.23
C ARG A 16 4.35 4.15 -5.63
N THR A 17 4.69 3.36 -6.64
CA THR A 17 4.39 3.68 -8.04
C THR A 17 2.89 3.74 -8.29
N ASP A 18 2.12 2.80 -7.74
CA ASP A 18 0.67 2.76 -7.90
C ASP A 18 0.01 3.96 -7.20
N LEU A 19 0.44 4.27 -5.96
CA LEU A 19 -0.06 5.44 -5.22
C LEU A 19 0.25 6.78 -5.91
N LEU A 20 1.51 6.98 -6.32
CA LEU A 20 1.92 8.23 -6.96
C LEU A 20 1.32 8.40 -8.36
N GLY A 21 0.90 7.30 -8.99
CA GLY A 21 0.19 7.30 -10.26
C GLY A 21 -1.32 7.59 -10.16
N LEU A 22 -1.87 7.69 -8.95
CA LEU A 22 -3.29 7.94 -8.77
C LEU A 22 -3.70 9.31 -9.27
N THR A 23 -4.79 9.32 -10.04
CA THR A 23 -5.47 10.51 -10.52
C THR A 23 -6.90 10.57 -9.99
N LYS A 24 -7.54 11.70 -10.15
CA LYS A 24 -8.95 11.88 -9.80
C LYS A 24 -9.89 10.94 -10.56
N SER A 25 -9.52 10.55 -11.78
CA SER A 25 -10.30 9.59 -12.58
C SER A 25 -10.34 8.17 -12.01
N HIS A 26 -9.43 7.84 -11.10
CA HIS A 26 -9.47 6.56 -10.38
C HIS A 26 -10.46 6.54 -9.21
N VAL A 27 -11.06 7.69 -8.90
CA VAL A 27 -11.97 7.86 -7.76
C VAL A 27 -13.39 8.02 -8.26
N THR A 28 -14.28 7.16 -7.80
CA THR A 28 -15.73 7.28 -7.97
C THR A 28 -16.41 7.51 -6.61
N PRO A 29 -17.70 7.80 -6.56
CA PRO A 29 -18.43 7.88 -5.29
C PRO A 29 -18.33 6.60 -4.45
N ASP A 30 -18.21 5.44 -5.10
CA ASP A 30 -18.33 4.12 -4.48
C ASP A 30 -17.00 3.41 -4.27
N CYS A 31 -15.98 3.73 -5.06
CA CYS A 31 -14.69 3.04 -4.97
C CYS A 31 -13.49 3.86 -5.45
N LEU A 32 -12.30 3.39 -5.06
CA LEU A 32 -11.00 3.75 -5.63
C LEU A 32 -10.49 2.59 -6.46
N THR A 33 -10.40 2.75 -7.78
CA THR A 33 -9.95 1.71 -8.70
C THR A 33 -8.48 1.90 -9.06
N VAL A 34 -7.67 0.84 -8.97
CA VAL A 34 -6.23 0.89 -9.20
C VAL A 34 -5.77 -0.27 -10.08
N THR A 35 -5.23 0.02 -11.25
CA THR A 35 -4.54 -0.99 -12.07
C THR A 35 -3.10 -1.12 -11.61
N LEU A 36 -2.71 -2.30 -11.13
CA LEU A 36 -1.39 -2.53 -10.57
C LEU A 36 -0.28 -2.49 -11.64
N SER A 37 0.65 -1.57 -11.50
CA SER A 37 1.73 -1.33 -12.47
C SER A 37 2.65 -2.54 -12.70
N LYS A 38 2.88 -3.37 -11.66
CA LYS A 38 3.71 -4.58 -11.76
C LYS A 38 3.10 -5.66 -12.64
N THR A 39 1.77 -5.75 -12.66
CA THR A 39 1.04 -6.79 -13.40
C THR A 39 0.42 -6.28 -14.70
N GLN A 40 0.46 -4.98 -14.94
CA GLN A 40 -0.20 -4.32 -16.07
C GLN A 40 0.13 -4.97 -17.43
N LYS A 41 1.40 -5.35 -17.65
CA LYS A 41 1.84 -5.99 -18.90
C LYS A 41 1.48 -7.49 -19.01
N LYS A 42 1.13 -8.16 -17.90
CA LYS A 42 0.87 -9.61 -17.87
C LYS A 42 -0.61 -9.93 -17.68
N THR A 43 -1.20 -9.46 -16.60
CA THR A 43 -2.57 -9.83 -16.20
C THR A 43 -3.49 -8.63 -16.06
N GLY A 44 -2.95 -7.39 -16.05
CA GLY A 44 -3.74 -6.18 -15.88
C GLY A 44 -4.54 -6.17 -14.58
N LYS A 45 -4.04 -6.77 -13.49
CA LYS A 45 -4.79 -6.89 -12.23
C LYS A 45 -5.26 -5.53 -11.75
N VAL A 46 -6.56 -5.42 -11.56
CA VAL A 46 -7.23 -4.23 -11.02
C VAL A 46 -7.66 -4.52 -9.59
N LEU A 47 -7.47 -3.56 -8.70
CA LEU A 47 -7.99 -3.57 -7.35
C LEU A 47 -9.04 -2.47 -7.24
N GLU A 48 -10.16 -2.80 -6.62
CA GLU A 48 -11.22 -1.86 -6.25
C GLU A 48 -11.30 -1.81 -4.72
N PHE A 49 -11.05 -0.63 -4.16
CA PHE A 49 -11.20 -0.37 -2.74
C PHE A 49 -12.53 0.32 -2.51
N GLU A 50 -13.39 -0.28 -1.70
CA GLU A 50 -14.66 0.34 -1.30
C GLU A 50 -14.43 1.71 -0.67
N MET A 51 -15.28 2.67 -1.00
CA MET A 51 -15.17 4.05 -0.54
C MET A 51 -15.69 4.19 0.90
N THR A 52 -14.88 3.79 1.87
CA THR A 52 -15.19 4.02 3.29
C THR A 52 -15.14 5.51 3.65
N PRO A 53 -15.78 5.94 4.74
CA PRO A 53 -15.68 7.32 5.23
C PRO A 53 -14.23 7.79 5.40
N GLU A 54 -13.37 6.94 5.97
CA GLU A 54 -11.96 7.24 6.23
C GLU A 54 -11.17 7.37 4.91
N LEU A 55 -11.43 6.52 3.92
CA LEU A 55 -10.80 6.60 2.60
C LEU A 55 -11.21 7.90 1.89
N ARG A 56 -12.49 8.25 1.98
CA ARG A 56 -13.04 9.49 1.43
C ARG A 56 -12.38 10.73 2.03
N GLU A 57 -12.21 10.80 3.35
CA GLU A 57 -11.51 11.89 4.02
C GLU A 57 -10.09 12.08 3.50
N VAL A 58 -9.36 10.99 3.35
CA VAL A 58 -7.97 11.05 2.83
C VAL A 58 -7.93 11.55 1.39
N ILE A 59 -8.86 11.12 0.55
CA ILE A 59 -8.96 11.59 -0.84
C ILE A 59 -9.30 13.07 -0.89
N VAL A 60 -10.21 13.55 -0.03
CA VAL A 60 -10.51 14.98 0.10
C VAL A 60 -9.26 15.76 0.53
N GLU A 61 -8.49 15.25 1.51
CA GLU A 61 -7.23 15.86 1.95
C GLU A 61 -6.22 15.96 0.77
N CYS A 62 -6.12 14.91 -0.06
CA CYS A 62 -5.27 14.92 -1.27
C CYS A 62 -5.71 15.98 -2.28
N ASN A 63 -7.01 16.14 -2.48
CA ASN A 63 -7.59 17.06 -3.46
C ASN A 63 -7.52 18.52 -3.03
N ALA A 64 -7.53 18.82 -1.72
CA ALA A 64 -7.48 20.17 -1.19
C ALA A 64 -6.20 20.94 -1.61
N ILE A 65 -5.11 20.21 -1.90
CA ILE A 65 -3.86 20.80 -2.36
C ILE A 65 -3.86 20.85 -3.89
N LEU A 66 -3.82 22.04 -4.49
CA LEU A 66 -3.86 22.26 -5.94
C LEU A 66 -5.03 21.51 -6.62
N PRO A 67 -6.27 21.94 -6.41
CA PRO A 67 -7.47 21.20 -6.83
C PRO A 67 -7.62 21.04 -8.35
N LEU A 68 -6.95 21.89 -9.16
CA LEU A 68 -6.98 21.80 -10.63
C LEU A 68 -6.09 20.69 -11.21
N SER A 69 -5.12 20.18 -10.43
CA SER A 69 -4.29 19.07 -10.89
C SER A 69 -5.09 17.77 -11.01
N PRO A 70 -4.87 16.94 -12.04
CA PRO A 70 -5.52 15.62 -12.16
C PRO A 70 -4.99 14.61 -11.15
N TYR A 71 -3.77 14.78 -10.63
CA TYR A 71 -3.11 13.84 -9.74
C TYR A 71 -3.56 13.99 -8.29
N LEU A 72 -3.70 12.88 -7.55
CA LEU A 72 -3.90 12.92 -6.10
C LEU A 72 -2.61 13.38 -5.39
N PHE A 73 -1.46 12.81 -5.79
CA PHE A 73 -0.15 13.20 -5.27
C PHE A 73 0.63 13.95 -6.35
N LYS A 74 0.92 15.20 -6.10
CA LYS A 74 1.43 16.16 -7.09
C LYS A 74 2.53 17.04 -6.54
N THR A 75 3.39 17.50 -7.43
CA THR A 75 4.41 18.50 -7.17
C THR A 75 3.77 19.86 -6.87
N ARG A 76 4.56 20.85 -6.46
CA ARG A 76 4.07 22.24 -6.30
C ARG A 76 3.57 22.86 -7.61
N LYS A 77 4.00 22.31 -8.75
CA LYS A 77 3.53 22.74 -10.08
C LYS A 77 2.27 22.01 -10.55
N GLY A 78 1.74 21.07 -9.76
CA GLY A 78 0.58 20.28 -10.12
C GLY A 78 0.89 19.05 -11.00
N GLU A 79 2.15 18.75 -11.23
CA GLU A 79 2.63 17.64 -12.04
C GLU A 79 2.73 16.34 -11.23
N SER A 80 2.80 15.20 -11.92
CA SER A 80 3.07 13.90 -11.28
C SER A 80 4.45 13.86 -10.64
N TYR A 81 4.57 13.14 -9.53
CA TYR A 81 5.88 12.73 -8.99
C TYR A 81 6.51 11.59 -9.77
N LEU A 82 5.71 10.78 -10.48
CA LEU A 82 6.22 9.73 -11.35
C LEU A 82 6.68 10.31 -12.68
N LYS A 83 7.90 9.97 -13.06
CA LYS A 83 8.43 10.18 -14.40
C LYS A 83 8.02 9.03 -15.33
N GLU A 84 8.27 9.17 -16.63
CA GLU A 84 8.01 8.13 -17.64
C GLU A 84 8.74 6.81 -17.33
N ASP A 85 9.97 6.90 -16.82
CA ASP A 85 10.77 5.76 -16.35
C ASP A 85 10.29 5.14 -15.02
N LYS A 86 9.15 5.62 -14.47
CA LYS A 86 8.57 5.24 -13.18
C LYS A 86 9.44 5.58 -11.97
N THR A 87 10.47 6.39 -12.12
CA THR A 87 11.21 6.96 -10.98
C THR A 87 10.43 8.10 -10.32
N ALA A 88 10.69 8.32 -9.04
CA ALA A 88 10.02 9.34 -8.23
C ALA A 88 11.02 10.04 -7.29
N ASN A 89 12.14 10.52 -7.83
CA ASN A 89 13.23 11.10 -7.04
C ASN A 89 12.77 12.33 -6.23
N GLY A 90 11.90 13.15 -6.80
CA GLY A 90 11.31 14.30 -6.10
C GLY A 90 10.51 13.88 -4.86
N PHE A 91 9.72 12.80 -4.96
CA PHE A 91 9.00 12.25 -3.82
C PHE A 91 9.97 11.66 -2.78
N THR A 92 11.00 10.92 -3.21
CA THR A 92 12.02 10.36 -2.32
C THR A 92 12.70 11.45 -1.49
N SER A 93 13.06 12.58 -2.11
CA SER A 93 13.66 13.71 -1.41
C SER A 93 12.71 14.36 -0.38
N ILE A 94 11.41 14.43 -0.69
CA ILE A 94 10.40 14.95 0.25
C ILE A 94 10.19 13.97 1.40
N TRP A 95 10.12 12.68 1.10
CA TRP A 95 10.02 11.63 2.10
C TRP A 95 11.18 11.70 3.09
N GLN A 96 12.41 11.75 2.59
CA GLN A 96 13.61 11.83 3.43
C GLN A 96 13.61 13.08 4.32
N ARG A 97 13.29 14.24 3.75
CA ARG A 97 13.17 15.49 4.55
C ARG A 97 12.10 15.42 5.63
N TRP A 98 11.01 14.69 5.38
CA TRP A 98 9.96 14.48 6.36
C TRP A 98 10.42 13.53 7.46
N GLN A 99 11.10 12.44 7.11
CA GLN A 99 11.69 11.50 8.08
C GLN A 99 12.69 12.22 9.00
N ASN A 100 13.59 13.01 8.45
CA ASN A 100 14.63 13.72 9.20
C ASN A 100 14.08 14.75 10.22
N LYS A 101 12.78 15.08 10.14
CA LYS A 101 12.11 15.92 11.15
C LYS A 101 11.56 15.12 12.33
N MET A 102 11.55 13.81 12.23
CA MET A 102 11.12 12.93 13.32
C MET A 102 12.32 12.50 14.17
N PRO A 103 12.10 12.21 15.47
CA PRO A 103 13.08 11.54 16.28
C PRO A 103 13.58 10.26 15.62
N GLU A 104 14.86 9.91 15.80
CA GLU A 104 15.50 8.80 15.10
C GLU A 104 14.78 7.45 15.36
N ASP A 105 14.36 7.24 16.60
CA ASP A 105 13.57 6.07 17.04
C ASP A 105 12.19 5.95 16.39
N LYS A 106 11.68 7.03 15.77
CA LYS A 106 10.39 7.08 15.09
C LYS A 106 10.50 7.09 13.56
N GLN A 107 11.72 7.09 13.04
CA GLN A 107 11.94 7.01 11.60
C GLN A 107 11.70 5.59 11.09
N PHE A 108 11.15 5.47 9.89
CA PHE A 108 10.87 4.18 9.28
C PHE A 108 10.96 4.23 7.75
N ALA A 109 11.28 3.10 7.14
CA ALA A 109 11.28 3.00 5.68
C ALA A 109 9.86 3.04 5.13
N GLU A 110 9.64 3.74 4.02
CA GLU A 110 8.33 3.87 3.37
C GLU A 110 7.69 2.51 3.04
N ARG A 111 8.50 1.52 2.66
CA ARG A 111 8.03 0.16 2.37
C ARG A 111 7.46 -0.57 3.60
N SER A 112 7.91 -0.16 4.81
CA SER A 112 7.44 -0.79 6.06
C SER A 112 5.94 -0.61 6.27
N ILE A 113 5.34 0.44 5.72
CA ILE A 113 3.88 0.64 5.75
C ILE A 113 3.17 -0.51 5.02
N ARG A 114 3.66 -0.89 3.84
CA ARG A 114 3.07 -2.01 3.09
C ARG A 114 3.30 -3.35 3.80
N ASN A 115 4.47 -3.54 4.42
CA ASN A 115 4.72 -4.71 5.24
C ASN A 115 3.73 -4.77 6.41
N TYR A 116 3.51 -3.65 7.09
CA TYR A 116 2.52 -3.55 8.16
C TYR A 116 1.12 -3.95 7.69
N VAL A 117 0.65 -3.42 6.56
CA VAL A 117 -0.65 -3.79 5.97
C VAL A 117 -0.71 -5.28 5.65
N GLY A 118 0.37 -5.87 5.12
CA GLY A 118 0.46 -7.30 4.82
C GLY A 118 0.45 -8.21 6.05
N HIS A 119 0.65 -7.67 7.26
CA HIS A 119 0.52 -8.41 8.52
C HIS A 119 -0.88 -8.30 9.15
N GLN A 120 -1.74 -7.43 8.63
CA GLN A 120 -3.11 -7.28 9.13
C GLN A 120 -4.01 -8.40 8.61
N GLY A 121 -4.99 -8.79 9.42
CA GLY A 121 -5.96 -9.82 9.03
C GLY A 121 -5.34 -11.20 8.78
N ASP A 122 -6.01 -12.02 7.99
CA ASP A 122 -5.53 -13.33 7.56
C ASP A 122 -4.66 -13.24 6.28
N GLU A 123 -4.13 -14.40 5.84
CA GLU A 123 -3.25 -14.43 4.65
C GLU A 123 -3.99 -14.10 3.35
N GLN A 124 -5.25 -14.50 3.26
CA GLN A 124 -6.06 -14.27 2.07
C GLN A 124 -6.41 -12.79 1.96
N GLY A 125 -6.93 -12.17 3.00
CA GLY A 125 -7.24 -10.74 3.02
C GLY A 125 -6.00 -9.88 2.76
N ALA A 126 -4.85 -10.24 3.34
CA ALA A 126 -3.60 -9.56 3.05
C ALA A 126 -3.15 -9.72 1.57
N SER A 127 -3.35 -10.90 0.99
CA SER A 127 -3.07 -11.17 -0.43
C SER A 127 -3.99 -10.34 -1.35
N GLU A 128 -5.26 -10.24 -1.01
CA GLU A 128 -6.26 -9.48 -1.76
C GLU A 128 -5.95 -7.98 -1.74
N ILE A 129 -5.78 -7.39 -0.54
CA ILE A 129 -5.50 -5.95 -0.40
C ILE A 129 -4.17 -5.54 -1.03
N LEU A 130 -3.16 -6.39 -0.96
CA LEU A 130 -1.87 -6.13 -1.59
C LEU A 130 -1.86 -6.42 -3.09
N GLY A 131 -2.83 -7.17 -3.60
CA GLY A 131 -2.89 -7.62 -4.98
C GLY A 131 -1.77 -8.58 -5.36
N ASP A 132 -1.14 -9.23 -4.38
CA ASP A 132 -0.11 -10.26 -4.57
C ASP A 132 -0.72 -11.67 -4.51
N SER A 133 0.02 -12.73 -4.82
CA SER A 133 -0.41 -14.10 -4.54
C SER A 133 -0.23 -14.43 -3.05
N ILE A 134 -1.00 -15.40 -2.53
CA ILE A 134 -0.87 -15.89 -1.15
C ILE A 134 0.57 -16.32 -0.86
N GLU A 135 1.20 -17.04 -1.79
CA GLU A 135 2.59 -17.47 -1.67
C GLU A 135 3.56 -16.29 -1.54
N THR A 136 3.38 -15.25 -2.38
CA THR A 136 4.17 -14.01 -2.31
C THR A 136 3.94 -13.29 -0.99
N THR A 137 2.70 -13.19 -0.54
CA THR A 137 2.33 -12.56 0.73
C THR A 137 2.98 -13.28 1.90
N ARG A 138 2.91 -14.60 1.94
CA ARG A 138 3.55 -15.44 2.95
C ARG A 138 5.07 -15.24 2.96
N LYS A 139 5.71 -15.33 1.80
CA LYS A 139 7.16 -15.22 1.67
C LYS A 139 7.72 -13.84 2.07
N HIS A 140 7.05 -12.77 1.70
CA HIS A 140 7.61 -11.41 1.83
C HIS A 140 7.06 -10.61 3.01
N TYR A 141 5.87 -10.94 3.49
CA TYR A 141 5.21 -10.16 4.53
C TYR A 141 4.90 -10.96 5.81
N ARG A 142 4.91 -12.29 5.76
CA ARG A 142 4.54 -13.16 6.89
C ARG A 142 5.56 -14.26 7.20
N SER A 143 6.78 -14.14 6.71
CA SER A 143 7.82 -15.18 6.81
C SER A 143 8.33 -15.45 8.23
N ASN A 144 7.97 -14.66 9.23
CA ASN A 144 8.64 -14.70 10.54
C ASN A 144 7.87 -15.40 11.66
N VAL A 145 6.66 -15.93 11.41
CA VAL A 145 5.90 -16.65 12.47
C VAL A 145 5.20 -17.88 11.89
N THR A 146 5.79 -19.03 12.09
CA THR A 146 5.10 -20.31 11.87
C THR A 146 4.39 -20.72 13.16
N LYS A 147 3.06 -20.61 13.19
CA LYS A 147 2.27 -21.21 14.31
C LYS A 147 2.27 -22.72 14.14
N VAL A 148 3.00 -23.40 14.99
CA VAL A 148 3.04 -24.86 15.01
C VAL A 148 2.15 -25.35 16.16
N LYS A 149 1.19 -26.23 15.84
CA LYS A 149 0.47 -26.97 16.89
C LYS A 149 1.39 -28.06 17.39
N PRO A 150 1.66 -28.16 18.72
CA PRO A 150 2.43 -29.26 19.25
C PRO A 150 1.66 -30.58 19.05
N LEU A 151 2.38 -31.64 18.77
CA LEU A 151 1.78 -32.98 18.72
C LEU A 151 1.19 -33.34 20.10
N SER A 152 -0.10 -33.66 20.16
CA SER A 152 -0.71 -34.13 21.38
C SER A 152 -0.18 -35.55 21.71
N SER A 153 0.03 -35.85 22.99
CA SER A 153 0.49 -37.15 23.45
C SER A 153 -0.45 -38.32 23.11
N SER A 154 -1.71 -38.02 22.77
CA SER A 154 -2.71 -39.02 22.36
C SER A 154 -2.53 -39.54 20.91
N SER A 155 -1.66 -38.92 20.10
CA SER A 155 -1.39 -39.40 18.73
C SER A 155 -0.30 -40.48 18.64
N ARG A 156 0.21 -40.96 19.78
CA ARG A 156 1.02 -42.18 19.85
C ARG A 156 0.13 -43.41 20.03
N ALA A 157 -0.80 -43.59 19.10
CA ALA A 157 -1.54 -44.85 19.04
C ALA A 157 -0.72 -45.88 18.27
N THR A 158 -0.16 -46.81 18.99
CA THR A 158 -0.03 -48.26 18.71
C THR A 158 -0.04 -48.64 17.23
N LYS A 159 1.14 -49.01 16.76
CA LYS A 159 1.26 -49.94 15.63
C LYS A 159 1.07 -51.36 16.21
N PRO A 160 0.25 -52.22 15.55
CA PRO A 160 0.14 -53.61 15.90
C PRO A 160 1.41 -54.37 15.60
#